data_19143404e68910f62154a1ccb63f6b0a
#
_entry.id   19143404e68910f62154a1ccb63f6b0a
#
_cell.length_a   1.000
_cell.length_b   1.000
_cell.length_c   1.000
_cell.angle_alpha   90.00
_cell.angle_beta   90.00
_cell.angle_gamma   90.00
#
_symmetry.space_group_name_H-M   'P 1'
#
loop_
_entity.id
_entity.type
_entity.pdbx_description
1 polymer ?
#
loop_
_entity_poly.entity_id
_entity_poly.type
_entity_poly.pdbx_seq_one_letter_code
_entity_poly.pdbx_strand_id
1 'polypeptide(L)'
;RGGRALKMEEVYGGLQLQLMIYLAAALKKYGGKSAGAYYFAVADPVPLSDTRDPQEADALRKKNLRLDGVFPDDPEIVRAMATDPQEAMKVRLTKDGEFYKGTQIASPERFEEMMRTALDFCERYVSEIRAGRTDIAPIRRGKRRACDFCDYKAICAQDGSTARPV
;
A
#
# COMPACT_ATOMS: atom_id res chain seq x y z
N ARG A 1 1.16 -3.17 -15.35
CA ARG A 1 1.71 -2.25 -14.32
C ARG A 1 1.90 -3.06 -13.06
N GLY A 2 3.15 -3.21 -12.59
CA GLY A 2 3.51 -4.02 -11.43
C GLY A 2 2.68 -3.64 -10.20
N GLY A 3 2.36 -4.66 -9.38
CA GLY A 3 1.54 -4.51 -8.19
C GLY A 3 2.05 -3.37 -7.30
N ARG A 4 1.17 -2.45 -6.92
CA ARG A 4 1.51 -1.40 -5.96
C ARG A 4 1.50 -2.03 -4.57
N ALA A 5 2.64 -2.03 -3.90
CA ALA A 5 2.69 -2.28 -2.47
C ALA A 5 1.94 -1.15 -1.73
N LEU A 6 1.20 -1.49 -0.68
CA LEU A 6 0.67 -0.49 0.24
C LEU A 6 1.85 0.15 0.97
N LYS A 7 1.88 1.47 0.98
CA LYS A 7 2.91 2.24 1.69
C LYS A 7 2.25 3.16 2.70
N MET A 8 2.61 3.02 3.97
CA MET A 8 2.05 3.84 5.05
C MET A 8 2.21 5.33 4.78
N GLU A 9 3.36 5.75 4.25
CA GLU A 9 3.62 7.14 3.87
C GLU A 9 2.62 7.68 2.84
N GLU A 10 2.19 6.84 1.89
CA GLU A 10 1.21 7.24 0.88
C GLU A 10 -0.21 7.36 1.46
N VAL A 11 -0.52 6.58 2.50
CA VAL A 11 -1.78 6.74 3.25
C VAL A 11 -1.79 8.09 3.96
N TYR A 12 -0.73 8.42 4.69
CA TYR A 12 -0.59 9.71 5.37
C TYR A 12 -0.54 10.90 4.40
N GLY A 13 -0.10 10.67 3.17
CA GLY A 13 -0.13 11.65 2.09
C GLY A 13 -1.46 11.77 1.35
N GLY A 14 -2.47 10.99 1.71
CA GLY A 14 -3.79 11.02 1.07
C GLY A 14 -3.85 10.30 -0.29
N LEU A 15 -2.94 9.35 -0.56
CA LEU A 15 -2.85 8.69 -1.86
C LEU A 15 -3.43 7.27 -1.89
N GLN A 16 -3.02 6.39 -1.00
CA GLN A 16 -3.44 4.98 -0.98
C GLN A 16 -4.52 4.73 0.08
N LEU A 17 -5.65 5.42 -0.02
CA LEU A 17 -6.71 5.42 1.00
C LEU A 17 -7.60 4.18 0.94
N GLN A 18 -7.74 3.55 -0.22
CA GLN A 18 -8.74 2.53 -0.50
C GLN A 18 -8.72 1.36 0.49
N LEU A 19 -7.54 0.78 0.76
CA LEU A 19 -7.45 -0.36 1.68
C LEU A 19 -7.79 0.02 3.11
N MET A 20 -7.44 1.22 3.55
CA MET A 20 -7.77 1.71 4.90
C MET A 20 -9.27 1.96 5.06
N ILE A 21 -9.93 2.49 4.02
CA ILE A 21 -11.39 2.67 3.99
C ILE A 21 -12.08 1.31 4.06
N TYR A 22 -11.63 0.33 3.28
CA TYR A 22 -12.19 -1.03 3.29
C TYR A 22 -11.99 -1.72 4.64
N LEU A 23 -10.80 -1.57 5.24
CA LEU A 23 -10.50 -2.11 6.55
C LEU A 23 -11.40 -1.48 7.63
N ALA A 24 -11.55 -0.15 7.64
CA ALA A 24 -12.45 0.54 8.55
C ALA A 24 -13.91 0.08 8.41
N ALA A 25 -14.39 -0.05 7.18
CA ALA A 25 -15.74 -0.55 6.89
C ALA A 25 -15.92 -2.02 7.34
N ALA A 26 -14.92 -2.86 7.13
CA ALA A 26 -14.94 -4.26 7.55
C ALA A 26 -14.98 -4.39 9.07
N LEU A 27 -14.12 -3.67 9.78
CA LEU A 27 -14.08 -3.68 11.25
C LEU A 27 -15.36 -3.12 11.86
N LYS A 28 -15.94 -2.07 11.25
CA LYS A 28 -17.26 -1.52 11.67
C LYS A 28 -18.37 -2.55 11.50
N LYS A 29 -18.35 -3.33 10.42
CA LYS A 29 -19.40 -4.29 10.09
C LYS A 29 -19.28 -5.60 10.86
N TYR A 30 -18.08 -6.13 11.00
CA TYR A 30 -17.83 -7.47 11.52
C TYR A 30 -17.21 -7.48 12.91
N GLY A 31 -16.70 -6.35 13.38
CA GLY A 31 -15.92 -6.26 14.61
C GLY A 31 -14.53 -6.91 14.47
N GLY A 32 -13.87 -7.15 15.60
CA GLY A 32 -12.57 -7.79 15.65
C GLY A 32 -11.39 -6.82 15.63
N LYS A 33 -10.20 -7.34 15.29
CA LYS A 33 -8.94 -6.59 15.19
C LYS A 33 -8.37 -6.70 13.78
N SER A 34 -7.62 -5.69 13.36
CA SER A 34 -6.92 -5.73 12.08
C SER A 34 -5.82 -6.81 12.08
N ALA A 35 -5.87 -7.71 11.13
CA ALA A 35 -4.78 -8.66 10.84
C ALA A 35 -3.86 -8.15 9.71
N GLY A 36 -4.04 -6.90 9.26
CA GLY A 36 -3.23 -6.27 8.23
C GLY A 36 -4.04 -5.78 7.03
N ALA A 37 -3.33 -5.19 6.07
CA ALA A 37 -3.92 -4.71 4.82
C ALA A 37 -2.97 -5.00 3.66
N TYR A 38 -3.45 -5.76 2.66
CA TYR A 38 -2.59 -6.35 1.64
C TYR A 38 -3.13 -6.16 0.24
N TYR A 39 -2.21 -6.10 -0.71
CA TYR A 39 -2.50 -6.31 -2.13
C TYR A 39 -2.07 -7.73 -2.52
N PHE A 40 -2.90 -8.37 -3.31
CA PHE A 40 -2.60 -9.62 -3.99
C PHE A 40 -2.50 -9.37 -5.49
N ALA A 41 -1.45 -9.86 -6.13
CA ALA A 41 -1.30 -9.77 -7.57
C ALA A 41 -2.23 -10.79 -8.25
N VAL A 42 -3.27 -10.30 -8.94
CA VAL A 42 -4.22 -11.16 -9.68
C VAL A 42 -3.63 -11.60 -11.02
N ALA A 43 -2.80 -10.75 -11.64
CA ALA A 43 -2.13 -11.09 -12.89
C ALA A 43 -1.00 -12.08 -12.60
N ASP A 44 -0.98 -13.17 -13.37
CA ASP A 44 0.11 -14.13 -13.33
C ASP A 44 1.38 -13.49 -13.93
N PRO A 45 2.38 -13.16 -13.12
CA PRO A 45 3.57 -12.52 -13.64
C PRO A 45 4.40 -13.53 -14.42
N VAL A 46 4.64 -13.23 -15.69
CA VAL A 46 5.71 -13.93 -16.43
C VAL A 46 7.03 -13.51 -15.80
N PRO A 47 7.81 -14.43 -15.21
CA PRO A 47 9.10 -14.10 -14.64
C PRO A 47 10.01 -13.54 -15.75
N LEU A 48 10.51 -12.32 -15.58
CA LEU A 48 11.59 -11.79 -16.40
C LEU A 48 12.88 -12.46 -15.91
N SER A 49 13.17 -13.63 -16.44
CA SER A 49 14.35 -14.42 -16.11
C SER A 49 14.83 -15.13 -17.37
N ASP A 50 16.14 -15.17 -17.54
CA ASP A 50 16.78 -15.95 -18.60
C ASP A 50 16.89 -17.44 -18.23
N THR A 51 16.32 -17.85 -17.08
CA THR A 51 16.37 -19.24 -16.65
C THR A 51 15.52 -20.13 -17.55
N ARG A 52 16.07 -21.26 -17.93
CA ARG A 52 15.38 -22.34 -18.64
C ARG A 52 14.92 -23.45 -17.71
N ASP A 53 15.23 -23.34 -16.42
CA ASP A 53 14.81 -24.30 -15.39
C ASP A 53 13.34 -24.02 -14.98
N PRO A 54 12.42 -24.96 -15.23
CA PRO A 54 11.01 -24.80 -14.83
C PRO A 54 10.81 -24.61 -13.32
N GLN A 55 11.65 -25.22 -12.49
CA GLN A 55 11.53 -25.11 -11.02
C GLN A 55 11.92 -23.72 -10.55
N GLU A 56 12.99 -23.14 -11.11
CA GLU A 56 13.41 -21.79 -10.79
C GLU A 56 12.38 -20.76 -11.28
N ALA A 57 11.82 -20.96 -12.48
CA ALA A 57 10.75 -20.11 -13.00
C ALA A 57 9.52 -20.13 -12.11
N ASP A 58 9.08 -21.30 -11.62
CA ASP A 58 7.94 -21.44 -10.71
C ASP A 58 8.21 -20.79 -9.34
N ALA A 59 9.45 -20.93 -8.81
CA ALA A 59 9.84 -20.26 -7.57
C ALA A 59 9.81 -18.73 -7.69
N LEU A 60 10.29 -18.17 -8.81
CA LEU A 60 10.20 -16.73 -9.09
C LEU A 60 8.75 -16.26 -9.23
N ARG A 61 7.90 -17.03 -9.88
CA ARG A 61 6.48 -16.77 -10.03
C ARG A 61 5.79 -16.73 -8.66
N LYS A 62 5.97 -17.74 -7.82
CA LYS A 62 5.44 -17.78 -6.44
C LYS A 62 5.90 -16.59 -5.62
N LYS A 63 7.18 -16.21 -5.73
CA LYS A 63 7.73 -15.03 -5.06
C LYS A 63 7.02 -13.72 -5.46
N ASN A 64 6.58 -13.59 -6.71
CA ASN A 64 5.88 -12.41 -7.21
C ASN A 64 4.40 -12.38 -6.80
N LEU A 65 3.80 -13.53 -6.48
CA LEU A 65 2.41 -13.66 -6.06
C LEU A 65 2.21 -13.44 -4.55
N ARG A 66 3.28 -13.27 -3.78
CA ARG A 66 3.18 -13.06 -2.32
C ARG A 66 2.39 -11.80 -1.99
N LEU A 67 1.58 -11.89 -0.92
CA LEU A 67 0.88 -10.75 -0.34
C LEU A 67 1.87 -9.65 0.03
N ASP A 68 1.56 -8.42 -0.36
CA ASP A 68 2.39 -7.23 -0.12
C ASP A 68 1.55 -6.13 0.54
N GLY A 69 2.03 -5.56 1.64
CA GLY A 69 1.27 -4.56 2.36
C GLY A 69 1.83 -4.24 3.74
N VAL A 70 0.94 -3.91 4.66
CA VAL A 70 1.25 -3.64 6.07
C VAL A 70 0.78 -4.80 6.92
N PHE A 71 1.71 -5.40 7.66
CA PHE A 71 1.50 -6.55 8.53
C PHE A 71 1.21 -6.10 9.96
N PRO A 72 0.48 -6.91 10.77
CA PRO A 72 0.33 -6.63 12.19
C PRO A 72 1.68 -6.74 12.89
N ASP A 73 1.89 -5.91 13.90
CA ASP A 73 3.05 -5.99 14.79
C ASP A 73 2.87 -7.09 15.83
N ASP A 74 2.48 -8.28 15.34
CA ASP A 74 2.28 -9.49 16.13
C ASP A 74 2.66 -10.69 15.27
N PRO A 75 3.81 -11.33 15.55
CA PRO A 75 4.27 -12.49 14.81
C PRO A 75 3.33 -13.69 14.89
N GLU A 76 2.53 -13.83 15.96
CA GLU A 76 1.60 -14.95 16.12
C GLU A 76 0.43 -14.82 15.15
N ILE A 77 -0.09 -13.61 14.95
CA ILE A 77 -1.11 -13.34 13.94
C ILE A 77 -0.57 -13.70 12.54
N VAL A 78 0.65 -13.28 12.22
CA VAL A 78 1.28 -13.58 10.93
C VAL A 78 1.46 -15.07 10.71
N ARG A 79 1.86 -15.83 11.75
CA ARG A 79 1.97 -17.29 11.69
C ARG A 79 0.61 -17.98 11.54
N ALA A 80 -0.43 -17.42 12.13
CA ALA A 80 -1.78 -17.97 11.99
C ALA A 80 -2.40 -17.77 10.60
N MET A 81 -1.89 -16.81 9.83
CA MET A 81 -2.41 -16.49 8.49
C MET A 81 -1.99 -17.48 7.41
N ALA A 82 -0.86 -18.16 7.56
CA ALA A 82 -0.36 -19.13 6.58
C ALA A 82 0.59 -20.14 7.24
N THR A 83 0.58 -21.36 6.71
CA THR A 83 1.48 -22.44 7.16
C THR A 83 2.95 -22.05 6.98
N ASP A 84 3.29 -21.40 5.88
CA ASP A 84 4.58 -20.74 5.68
C ASP A 84 4.35 -19.26 5.32
N PRO A 85 4.43 -18.36 6.32
CA PRO A 85 4.24 -16.94 6.09
C PRO A 85 5.22 -16.33 5.09
N GLN A 86 6.46 -16.82 5.03
CA GLN A 86 7.49 -16.27 4.15
C GLN A 86 7.28 -16.67 2.67
N GLU A 87 6.62 -17.79 2.41
CA GLU A 87 6.19 -18.17 1.06
C GLU A 87 4.96 -17.40 0.62
N ALA A 88 3.99 -17.20 1.52
CA ALA A 88 2.70 -16.58 1.19
C ALA A 88 2.74 -15.04 1.19
N MET A 89 3.64 -14.43 1.95
CA MET A 89 3.68 -12.99 2.24
C MET A 89 5.08 -12.41 2.12
N LYS A 90 5.18 -11.12 1.82
CA LYS A 90 6.46 -10.38 1.84
C LYS A 90 6.86 -9.97 3.25
N VAL A 91 6.83 -10.94 4.16
CA VAL A 91 7.26 -10.80 5.54
C VAL A 91 8.51 -11.65 5.77
N ARG A 92 9.39 -11.21 6.67
CA ARG A 92 10.53 -12.00 7.13
C ARG A 92 10.54 -12.01 8.64
N LEU A 93 10.61 -13.19 9.22
CA LEU A 93 10.78 -13.40 10.65
C LEU A 93 12.18 -13.99 10.90
N THR A 94 12.80 -13.56 11.99
CA THR A 94 14.05 -14.14 12.51
C THR A 94 13.79 -15.54 13.08
N LYS A 95 14.84 -16.26 13.45
CA LYS A 95 14.70 -17.54 14.14
C LYS A 95 14.01 -17.39 15.49
N ASP A 96 14.17 -16.25 16.15
CA ASP A 96 13.55 -15.90 17.43
C ASP A 96 12.12 -15.39 17.27
N GLY A 97 11.64 -15.28 16.03
CA GLY A 97 10.27 -14.89 15.70
C GLY A 97 10.03 -13.40 15.60
N GLU A 98 11.06 -12.57 15.65
CA GLU A 98 10.94 -11.12 15.46
C GLU A 98 10.90 -10.74 13.99
N PHE A 99 10.36 -9.56 13.67
CA PHE A 99 10.35 -9.04 12.33
C PHE A 99 11.72 -8.53 11.88
N TYR A 100 12.13 -8.89 10.66
CA TYR A 100 13.31 -8.28 10.06
C TYR A 100 13.10 -6.79 9.80
N LYS A 101 14.17 -6.02 10.01
CA LYS A 101 14.22 -4.58 9.70
C LYS A 101 13.80 -4.33 8.25
N GLY A 102 12.83 -3.43 8.07
CA GLY A 102 12.29 -3.08 6.75
C GLY A 102 10.98 -3.80 6.38
N THR A 103 10.50 -4.76 7.18
CA THR A 103 9.12 -5.25 7.07
C THR A 103 8.17 -4.12 7.47
N GLN A 104 7.14 -3.86 6.65
CA GLN A 104 6.12 -2.87 7.00
C GLN A 104 5.15 -3.48 8.02
N ILE A 105 5.39 -3.21 9.29
CA ILE A 105 4.53 -3.62 10.41
C ILE A 105 3.83 -2.40 11.01
N ALA A 106 2.66 -2.63 11.59
CA ALA A 106 1.91 -1.61 12.32
C ALA A 106 1.22 -2.21 13.53
N SER A 107 1.27 -1.49 14.65
CA SER A 107 0.49 -1.82 15.84
C SER A 107 -1.01 -1.57 15.60
N PRO A 108 -1.90 -2.10 16.45
CA PRO A 108 -3.33 -1.82 16.35
C PRO A 108 -3.65 -0.32 16.33
N GLU A 109 -2.98 0.48 17.15
CA GLU A 109 -3.16 1.93 17.24
C GLU A 109 -2.72 2.62 15.94
N ARG A 110 -1.66 2.11 15.30
CA ARG A 110 -1.17 2.62 14.01
C ARG A 110 -2.16 2.31 12.89
N PHE A 111 -2.80 1.14 12.91
CA PHE A 111 -3.89 0.84 11.97
C PHE A 111 -5.09 1.77 12.18
N GLU A 112 -5.50 2.02 13.43
CA GLU A 112 -6.57 2.96 13.74
C GLU A 112 -6.24 4.38 13.25
N GLU A 113 -5.02 4.84 13.47
CA GLU A 113 -4.54 6.13 12.97
C GLU A 113 -4.61 6.22 11.44
N MET A 114 -4.13 5.20 10.73
CA MET A 114 -4.18 5.15 9.26
C MET A 114 -5.62 5.14 8.75
N MET A 115 -6.51 4.38 9.36
CA MET A 115 -7.94 4.36 8.99
C MET A 115 -8.60 5.71 9.21
N ARG A 116 -8.37 6.34 10.36
CA ARG A 116 -8.88 7.68 10.66
C ARG A 116 -8.37 8.70 9.66
N THR A 117 -7.06 8.72 9.41
CA THR A 117 -6.45 9.60 8.41
C THR A 117 -7.07 9.43 7.03
N ALA A 118 -7.33 8.18 6.62
CA ALA A 118 -7.96 7.92 5.33
C ALA A 118 -9.41 8.44 5.25
N LEU A 119 -10.18 8.31 6.32
CA LEU A 119 -11.54 8.83 6.39
C LEU A 119 -11.55 10.36 6.40
N ASP A 120 -10.68 11.01 7.16
CA ASP A 120 -10.52 12.47 7.22
C ASP A 120 -10.18 13.04 5.83
N PHE A 121 -9.30 12.37 5.07
CA PHE A 121 -9.02 12.74 3.68
C PHE A 121 -10.25 12.61 2.79
N CYS A 122 -11.04 11.55 2.94
CA CYS A 122 -12.26 11.38 2.17
C CYS A 122 -13.27 12.49 2.44
N GLU A 123 -13.52 12.81 3.71
CA GLU A 123 -14.42 13.90 4.09
C GLU A 123 -13.96 15.24 3.53
N ARG A 124 -12.67 15.53 3.65
CA ARG A 124 -12.07 16.74 3.08
C ARG A 124 -12.25 16.80 1.57
N TYR A 125 -11.92 15.74 0.85
CA TYR A 125 -12.03 15.71 -0.62
C TYR A 125 -13.48 15.85 -1.08
N VAL A 126 -14.43 15.19 -0.41
CA VAL A 126 -15.86 15.36 -0.71
C VAL A 126 -16.31 16.80 -0.48
N SER A 127 -15.86 17.42 0.61
CA SER A 127 -16.16 18.83 0.92
C SER A 127 -15.58 19.78 -0.14
N GLU A 128 -14.32 19.58 -0.53
CA GLU A 128 -13.66 20.39 -1.58
C GLU A 128 -14.36 20.24 -2.92
N ILE A 129 -14.74 19.02 -3.31
CA ILE A 129 -15.48 18.76 -4.56
C ILE A 129 -16.86 19.47 -4.52
N ARG A 130 -17.60 19.36 -3.42
CA ARG A 130 -18.90 20.03 -3.25
C ARG A 130 -18.79 21.56 -3.30
N ALA A 131 -17.68 22.10 -2.80
CA ALA A 131 -17.40 23.52 -2.86
C ALA A 131 -16.92 24.00 -4.25
N GLY A 132 -16.83 23.11 -5.23
CA GLY A 132 -16.36 23.42 -6.58
C GLY A 132 -14.89 23.81 -6.66
N ARG A 133 -14.06 23.35 -5.72
CA ARG A 133 -12.63 23.66 -5.71
C ARG A 133 -11.93 22.92 -6.84
N THR A 134 -11.24 23.68 -7.69
CA THR A 134 -10.50 23.19 -8.87
C THR A 134 -9.04 23.64 -8.87
N ASP A 135 -8.51 23.98 -7.70
CA ASP A 135 -7.14 24.46 -7.55
C ASP A 135 -6.12 23.41 -8.03
N ILE A 136 -5.14 23.87 -8.81
CA ILE A 136 -4.04 23.03 -9.26
C ILE A 136 -3.04 22.86 -8.11
N ALA A 137 -3.15 21.76 -7.38
CA ALA A 137 -2.28 21.46 -6.25
C ALA A 137 -1.76 20.00 -6.36
N PRO A 138 -0.85 19.73 -7.32
CA PRO A 138 -0.33 18.38 -7.53
C PRO A 138 0.45 17.89 -6.31
N ILE A 139 0.44 16.58 -6.09
CA ILE A 139 1.21 15.94 -5.03
C ILE A 139 2.65 15.76 -5.50
N ARG A 140 3.59 16.09 -4.61
CA ARG A 140 5.02 15.85 -4.80
C ARG A 140 5.53 14.86 -3.76
N ARG A 141 6.19 13.81 -4.23
CA ARG A 141 6.86 12.80 -3.40
C ARG A 141 8.36 12.81 -3.67
N GLY A 142 9.11 13.43 -2.79
CA GLY A 142 10.53 13.67 -3.00
C GLY A 142 10.76 14.42 -4.32
N LYS A 143 11.48 13.79 -5.25
CA LYS A 143 11.75 14.36 -6.59
C LYS A 143 10.64 14.11 -7.61
N ARG A 144 9.68 13.19 -7.33
CA ARG A 144 8.59 12.84 -8.25
C ARG A 144 7.36 13.70 -7.99
N ARG A 145 6.71 14.13 -9.06
CA ARG A 145 5.45 14.89 -9.03
C ARG A 145 4.40 14.17 -9.84
N ALA A 146 3.14 14.36 -9.49
CA ALA A 146 2.02 13.87 -10.28
C ALA A 146 2.09 14.38 -11.74
N CYS A 147 2.61 15.59 -11.91
CA CYS A 147 2.79 16.24 -13.22
C CYS A 147 3.81 15.53 -14.14
N ASP A 148 4.71 14.73 -13.61
CA ASP A 148 5.73 14.04 -14.42
C ASP A 148 5.09 13.01 -15.38
N PHE A 149 3.88 12.53 -15.03
CA PHE A 149 3.11 11.54 -15.79
C PHE A 149 1.76 12.07 -16.28
N CYS A 150 1.58 13.39 -16.29
CA CYS A 150 0.32 14.04 -16.66
C CYS A 150 0.26 14.31 -18.16
N ASP A 151 -0.77 13.84 -18.82
CA ASP A 151 -1.00 14.07 -20.26
C ASP A 151 -1.24 15.55 -20.59
N TYR A 152 -1.69 16.33 -19.62
CA TYR A 152 -1.99 17.76 -19.75
C TYR A 152 -0.83 18.69 -19.39
N LYS A 153 0.36 18.16 -19.14
CA LYS A 153 1.53 18.93 -18.70
C LYS A 153 1.85 20.11 -19.62
N ALA A 154 1.75 19.91 -20.92
CA ALA A 154 2.07 20.93 -21.92
C ALA A 154 1.07 22.10 -21.93
N ILE A 155 -0.20 21.82 -21.60
CA ILE A 155 -1.28 22.83 -21.59
C ILE A 155 -1.35 23.52 -20.23
N CYS A 156 -1.16 22.77 -19.15
CA CYS A 156 -1.25 23.27 -17.78
C CYS A 156 -0.13 24.27 -17.44
N ALA A 157 1.06 24.13 -18.06
CA ALA A 157 2.26 24.95 -17.82
C ALA A 157 2.66 25.10 -16.35
N GLN A 158 2.22 24.18 -15.47
CA GLN A 158 2.49 24.22 -14.04
C GLN A 158 3.97 23.86 -13.76
N ASP A 159 4.68 24.77 -13.11
CA ASP A 159 6.10 24.62 -12.76
C ASP A 159 6.34 23.77 -11.50
N GLY A 160 5.28 23.46 -10.76
CA GLY A 160 5.31 22.69 -9.53
C GLY A 160 5.46 23.54 -8.27
N SER A 161 5.38 24.87 -8.37
CA SER A 161 5.45 25.78 -7.21
C SER A 161 4.31 25.54 -6.21
N THR A 162 3.14 25.07 -6.69
CA THR A 162 1.96 24.72 -5.88
C THR A 162 1.93 23.27 -5.44
N ALA A 163 3.00 22.48 -5.71
CA ALA A 163 3.03 21.07 -5.37
C ALA A 163 3.06 20.85 -3.87
N ARG A 164 2.12 20.03 -3.37
CA ARG A 164 2.05 19.63 -1.95
C ARG A 164 3.05 18.51 -1.69
N PRO A 165 3.90 18.59 -0.66
CA PRO A 165 4.73 17.47 -0.24
C PRO A 165 3.87 16.37 0.40
N VAL A 166 4.34 15.13 0.27
CA VAL A 166 3.83 13.93 0.96
C VAL A 166 4.92 13.41 1.86
#